data_99b6584ac6380502faad5a97497c0124
#
_entry.id   99b6584ac6380502faad5a97497c0124
#
_cell.length_a   1.000
_cell.length_b   1.000
_cell.length_c   1.000
_cell.angle_alpha   90.00
_cell.angle_beta   90.00
_cell.angle_gamma   90.00
#
_symmetry.space_group_name_H-M   'P 1'
#
loop_
_entity.id
_entity.type
_entity.pdbx_description
1 polymer ?
#
loop_
_entity_poly.entity_id
_entity_poly.type
_entity_poly.pdbx_seq_one_letter_code
_entity_poly.pdbx_strand_id
1 'polypeptide(L)'
;MIFLGCDGGSTKTEWLLADETGRVLSHRTFAGCNYAFLGEEGFRDLMASSVQALLDDGKITADQVTSAMLSLTVYGEVPGTEESFPRILGEILPGCPIQIANDSVAGWGGSLAGRPGINIVAGTGSVAYGEDQAGNACRVGGWSLFFADEGSCSWVARQLITEFVKQADGRHPRSAVYEELRREMGLTHDLYFSGYLQTEIRQNSALLAKLQLVALRAARQGDPAAQDIYRRAAEELTETADAIRRQLDFPAGEPVPVSYSGGLFRAGETIMVPFRACMERAGYTLVQPRYSPVLGALILAARGHLSLAESDAMADRAAAQL
;
A
#
# COMPACT_ATOMS: atom_id res chain seq x y z
N MET A 1 -13.53 18.58 18.92
CA MET A 1 -13.26 17.14 18.81
C MET A 1 -11.79 16.96 18.46
N ILE A 2 -11.18 15.83 18.88
CA ILE A 2 -9.79 15.52 18.55
C ILE A 2 -9.76 14.10 17.96
N PHE A 3 -9.10 13.94 16.83
CA PHE A 3 -9.00 12.67 16.09
C PHE A 3 -7.56 12.18 16.01
N LEU A 4 -7.39 10.87 16.13
CA LEU A 4 -6.10 10.21 16.05
C LEU A 4 -6.08 9.26 14.84
N GLY A 5 -5.17 9.48 13.91
CA GLY A 5 -4.92 8.60 12.76
C GLY A 5 -3.57 7.91 12.86
N CYS A 6 -3.50 6.63 12.50
CA CYS A 6 -2.26 5.86 12.41
C CYS A 6 -2.19 5.08 11.10
N ASP A 7 -1.09 5.26 10.35
CA ASP A 7 -0.67 4.41 9.23
C ASP A 7 0.54 3.57 9.68
N GLY A 8 0.26 2.35 10.09
CA GLY A 8 1.23 1.44 10.69
C GLY A 8 1.74 0.38 9.71
N GLY A 9 2.88 0.66 9.08
CA GLY A 9 3.53 -0.27 8.16
C GLY A 9 4.62 -1.12 8.81
N SER A 10 5.19 -2.05 8.06
CA SER A 10 6.27 -2.93 8.52
C SER A 10 7.61 -2.22 8.74
N THR A 11 7.86 -1.06 8.11
CA THR A 11 9.13 -0.32 8.19
C THR A 11 9.02 0.96 8.99
N LYS A 12 7.88 1.60 9.00
CA LYS A 12 7.57 2.82 9.75
C LYS A 12 6.12 2.81 10.20
N THR A 13 5.83 3.52 11.28
CA THR A 13 4.48 3.80 11.76
C THR A 13 4.32 5.32 11.84
N GLU A 14 3.39 5.87 11.08
CA GLU A 14 3.14 7.30 11.00
C GLU A 14 1.84 7.65 11.73
N TRP A 15 1.89 8.67 12.57
CA TRP A 15 0.80 9.08 13.44
C TRP A 15 0.46 10.54 13.25
N LEU A 16 -0.82 10.85 13.31
CA LEU A 16 -1.34 12.19 13.20
C LEU A 16 -2.47 12.42 14.21
N LEU A 17 -2.29 13.44 15.05
CA LEU A 17 -3.26 13.92 16.01
C LEU A 17 -3.70 15.34 15.58
N ALA A 18 -4.99 15.53 15.34
CA ALA A 18 -5.52 16.82 14.92
C ALA A 18 -6.92 17.08 15.49
N ASP A 19 -7.30 18.36 15.58
CA ASP A 19 -8.66 18.73 15.94
C ASP A 19 -9.60 18.76 14.71
N GLU A 20 -10.89 18.93 14.95
CA GLU A 20 -11.93 18.99 13.91
C GLU A 20 -11.76 20.15 12.92
N THR A 21 -10.96 21.15 13.26
CA THR A 21 -10.65 22.23 12.33
C THR A 21 -9.49 21.92 11.39
N GLY A 22 -8.78 20.80 11.62
CA GLY A 22 -7.58 20.41 10.89
C GLY A 22 -6.29 21.02 11.44
N ARG A 23 -6.31 21.62 12.63
CA ARG A 23 -5.09 22.02 13.32
C ARG A 23 -4.38 20.78 13.80
N VAL A 24 -3.14 20.58 13.34
CA VAL A 24 -2.27 19.48 13.75
C VAL A 24 -1.75 19.76 15.17
N LEU A 25 -2.04 18.83 16.08
CA LEU A 25 -1.56 18.87 17.47
C LEU A 25 -0.25 18.12 17.62
N SER A 26 -0.09 16.99 16.91
CA SER A 26 1.16 16.24 16.80
C SER A 26 1.20 15.44 15.49
N HIS A 27 2.38 15.36 14.89
CA HIS A 27 2.69 14.47 13.76
C HIS A 27 4.02 13.81 14.00
N ARG A 28 4.07 12.47 14.05
CA ARG A 28 5.29 11.73 14.34
C ARG A 28 5.39 10.45 13.52
N THR A 29 6.64 10.05 13.29
CA THR A 29 6.97 8.76 12.68
C THR A 29 7.84 7.96 13.64
N PHE A 30 7.47 6.69 13.84
CA PHE A 30 8.19 5.73 14.69
C PHE A 30 8.62 4.52 13.84
N ALA A 31 9.29 3.56 14.50
CA ALA A 31 9.64 2.27 13.89
C ALA A 31 8.42 1.52 13.38
N GLY A 32 8.65 0.57 12.49
CA GLY A 32 7.58 -0.29 11.96
C GLY A 32 6.92 -1.14 13.05
N CYS A 33 5.62 -1.38 12.92
CA CYS A 33 4.79 -2.05 13.92
C CYS A 33 4.44 -3.50 13.56
N ASN A 34 5.24 -4.18 12.74
CA ASN A 34 4.93 -5.54 12.34
C ASN A 34 4.97 -6.51 13.53
N TYR A 35 3.79 -6.93 13.96
CA TYR A 35 3.57 -7.82 15.10
C TYR A 35 4.30 -9.16 15.00
N ALA A 36 4.43 -9.71 13.77
CA ALA A 36 5.14 -10.98 13.58
C ALA A 36 6.63 -10.90 13.94
N PHE A 37 7.23 -9.70 13.90
CA PHE A 37 8.63 -9.47 14.29
C PHE A 37 8.76 -8.97 15.72
N LEU A 38 7.83 -8.14 16.18
CA LEU A 38 7.89 -7.52 17.51
C LEU A 38 7.38 -8.43 18.63
N GLY A 39 6.47 -9.35 18.31
CA GLY A 39 5.68 -10.05 19.29
C GLY A 39 4.70 -9.14 20.04
N GLU A 40 3.95 -9.68 20.98
CA GLU A 40 2.93 -8.91 21.71
C GLU A 40 3.53 -7.80 22.59
N GLU A 41 4.60 -8.10 23.31
CA GLU A 41 5.25 -7.14 24.22
C GLU A 41 5.86 -5.97 23.44
N GLY A 42 6.65 -6.24 22.40
CA GLY A 42 7.26 -5.20 21.58
C GLY A 42 6.23 -4.34 20.83
N PHE A 43 5.12 -4.95 20.38
CA PHE A 43 4.01 -4.20 19.77
C PHE A 43 3.33 -3.28 20.81
N ARG A 44 3.04 -3.80 22.00
CA ARG A 44 2.45 -3.02 23.11
C ARG A 44 3.32 -1.82 23.47
N ASP A 45 4.61 -2.04 23.68
CA ASP A 45 5.55 -0.98 24.07
C ASP A 45 5.67 0.10 22.98
N LEU A 46 5.73 -0.29 21.72
CA LEU A 46 5.76 0.64 20.60
C LEU A 46 4.48 1.47 20.54
N MET A 47 3.30 0.85 20.64
CA MET A 47 2.02 1.56 20.59
C MET A 47 1.86 2.50 21.78
N ALA A 48 2.16 2.04 22.99
CA ALA A 48 2.05 2.84 24.21
C ALA A 48 2.99 4.07 24.17
N SER A 49 4.25 3.88 23.83
CA SER A 49 5.21 4.97 23.73
C SER A 49 4.88 5.96 22.61
N SER A 50 4.38 5.46 21.48
CA SER A 50 3.95 6.32 20.37
C SER A 50 2.77 7.19 20.75
N VAL A 51 1.70 6.60 21.29
CA VAL A 51 0.51 7.34 21.73
C VAL A 51 0.87 8.35 22.83
N GLN A 52 1.66 7.96 23.84
CA GLN A 52 2.07 8.87 24.90
C GLN A 52 2.82 10.08 24.35
N ALA A 53 3.75 9.88 23.42
CA ALA A 53 4.48 10.98 22.80
C ALA A 53 3.58 11.96 22.04
N LEU A 54 2.52 11.45 21.38
CA LEU A 54 1.55 12.30 20.68
C LEU A 54 0.66 13.10 21.64
N LEU A 55 0.24 12.49 22.75
CA LEU A 55 -0.56 13.15 23.79
C LEU A 55 0.25 14.25 24.49
N ASP A 56 1.52 13.98 24.78
CA ASP A 56 2.43 14.95 25.40
C ASP A 56 2.67 16.16 24.48
N ASP A 57 2.92 15.95 23.19
CA ASP A 57 3.07 17.02 22.21
C ASP A 57 1.79 17.87 22.08
N GLY A 58 0.65 17.18 21.98
CA GLY A 58 -0.67 17.82 21.89
C GLY A 58 -1.10 18.51 23.19
N LYS A 59 -0.41 18.21 24.29
CA LYS A 59 -0.77 18.66 25.65
C LYS A 59 -2.19 18.28 26.03
N ILE A 60 -2.57 17.04 25.69
CA ILE A 60 -3.88 16.47 25.96
C ILE A 60 -3.75 15.14 26.69
N THR A 61 -4.85 14.67 27.23
CA THR A 61 -5.00 13.34 27.84
C THR A 61 -5.78 12.39 26.95
N ALA A 62 -5.67 11.08 27.18
CA ALA A 62 -6.30 10.06 26.34
C ALA A 62 -7.83 10.20 26.25
N ASP A 63 -8.50 10.63 27.34
CA ASP A 63 -9.94 10.88 27.41
C ASP A 63 -10.43 12.07 26.55
N GLN A 64 -9.51 12.91 26.09
CA GLN A 64 -9.83 14.00 25.17
C GLN A 64 -9.84 13.57 23.71
N VAL A 65 -9.31 12.38 23.37
CA VAL A 65 -9.36 11.83 22.02
C VAL A 65 -10.79 11.35 21.73
N THR A 66 -11.45 11.99 20.77
CA THR A 66 -12.85 11.70 20.40
C THR A 66 -13.00 10.35 19.75
N SER A 67 -12.08 10.00 18.84
CA SER A 67 -12.00 8.70 18.16
C SER A 67 -10.64 8.49 17.53
N ALA A 68 -10.30 7.24 17.29
CA ALA A 68 -9.04 6.84 16.65
C ALA A 68 -9.27 5.83 15.52
N MET A 69 -8.48 5.93 14.46
CA MET A 69 -8.36 4.93 13.40
C MET A 69 -6.91 4.47 13.28
N LEU A 70 -6.67 3.20 13.55
CA LEU A 70 -5.36 2.58 13.43
C LEU A 70 -5.39 1.57 12.30
N SER A 71 -4.69 1.89 11.22
CA SER A 71 -4.52 1.03 10.06
C SER A 71 -3.16 0.35 10.18
N LEU A 72 -3.16 -0.93 10.53
CA LEU A 72 -1.97 -1.63 11.01
C LEU A 72 -1.63 -2.83 10.13
N THR A 73 -0.36 -2.91 9.72
CA THR A 73 0.15 -4.07 8.97
C THR A 73 -0.09 -5.36 9.74
N VAL A 74 -0.33 -6.44 9.03
CA VAL A 74 -0.63 -7.81 9.51
C VAL A 74 -1.90 -7.98 10.34
N TYR A 75 -2.68 -6.93 10.59
CA TYR A 75 -3.98 -7.07 11.24
C TYR A 75 -4.93 -7.91 10.37
N GLY A 76 -5.48 -8.98 10.96
CA GLY A 76 -6.28 -9.98 10.24
C GLY A 76 -5.50 -10.93 9.35
N GLU A 77 -4.16 -10.81 9.28
CA GLU A 77 -3.27 -11.69 8.50
C GLU A 77 -2.49 -12.67 9.39
N VAL A 78 -2.16 -12.25 10.61
CA VAL A 78 -1.50 -13.08 11.60
C VAL A 78 -2.53 -13.51 12.63
N PRO A 79 -2.68 -14.82 12.90
CA PRO A 79 -3.63 -15.31 13.89
C PRO A 79 -3.45 -14.65 15.26
N GLY A 80 -4.57 -14.28 15.89
CA GLY A 80 -4.59 -13.64 17.21
C GLY A 80 -4.46 -12.11 17.19
N THR A 81 -4.18 -11.47 16.05
CA THR A 81 -4.12 -10.01 15.97
C THR A 81 -5.49 -9.35 16.17
N GLU A 82 -6.56 -10.01 15.74
CA GLU A 82 -7.94 -9.52 15.88
C GLU A 82 -8.42 -9.52 17.35
N GLU A 83 -7.77 -10.27 18.21
CA GLU A 83 -8.02 -10.28 19.66
C GLU A 83 -7.02 -9.40 20.42
N SER A 84 -5.74 -9.50 20.08
CA SER A 84 -4.65 -8.81 20.80
C SER A 84 -4.66 -7.31 20.58
N PHE A 85 -4.87 -6.84 19.33
CA PHE A 85 -4.79 -5.41 19.02
C PHE A 85 -5.87 -4.60 19.72
N PRO A 86 -7.19 -4.97 19.66
CA PRO A 86 -8.22 -4.25 20.38
C PRO A 86 -7.98 -4.21 21.89
N ARG A 87 -7.51 -5.31 22.48
CA ARG A 87 -7.20 -5.38 23.91
C ARG A 87 -6.06 -4.43 24.30
N ILE A 88 -4.93 -4.51 23.57
CA ILE A 88 -3.75 -3.67 23.83
C ILE A 88 -4.08 -2.19 23.66
N LEU A 89 -4.72 -1.84 22.56
CA LEU A 89 -5.04 -0.45 22.23
C LEU A 89 -6.13 0.13 23.16
N GLY A 90 -7.08 -0.68 23.58
CA GLY A 90 -8.08 -0.29 24.57
C GLY A 90 -7.48 -0.01 25.97
N GLU A 91 -6.37 -0.67 26.33
CA GLU A 91 -5.61 -0.35 27.55
C GLU A 91 -4.83 0.97 27.43
N ILE A 92 -4.34 1.30 26.21
CA ILE A 92 -3.56 2.50 25.94
C ILE A 92 -4.44 3.76 25.80
N LEU A 93 -5.62 3.62 25.20
CA LEU A 93 -6.59 4.69 24.99
C LEU A 93 -7.95 4.33 25.65
N PRO A 94 -8.01 4.28 26.97
CA PRO A 94 -9.21 3.84 27.68
C PRO A 94 -10.40 4.76 27.38
N GLY A 95 -11.53 4.16 26.98
CA GLY A 95 -12.76 4.89 26.67
C GLY A 95 -12.80 5.57 25.29
N CYS A 96 -11.72 5.60 24.55
CA CYS A 96 -11.70 6.11 23.17
C CYS A 96 -12.31 5.07 22.22
N PRO A 97 -13.27 5.41 21.37
CA PRO A 97 -13.70 4.57 20.24
C PRO A 97 -12.53 4.37 19.26
N ILE A 98 -12.06 3.13 19.16
CA ILE A 98 -10.94 2.78 18.28
C ILE A 98 -11.44 1.89 17.15
N GLN A 99 -11.16 2.29 15.91
CA GLN A 99 -11.30 1.45 14.73
C GLN A 99 -9.92 0.89 14.39
N ILE A 100 -9.83 -0.39 14.09
CA ILE A 100 -8.60 -1.08 13.70
C ILE A 100 -8.83 -1.78 12.37
N ALA A 101 -7.93 -1.59 11.44
CA ALA A 101 -7.98 -2.25 10.14
C ALA A 101 -6.57 -2.59 9.63
N ASN A 102 -6.51 -3.31 8.51
CA ASN A 102 -5.25 -3.53 7.78
C ASN A 102 -4.73 -2.20 7.20
N ASP A 103 -3.42 -2.08 6.98
CA ASP A 103 -2.76 -0.86 6.49
C ASP A 103 -3.26 -0.38 5.11
N SER A 104 -3.82 -1.27 4.28
CA SER A 104 -4.46 -0.91 3.01
C SER A 104 -5.65 0.05 3.16
N VAL A 105 -6.31 0.05 4.33
CA VAL A 105 -7.50 0.88 4.59
C VAL A 105 -7.15 2.36 4.74
N ALA A 106 -6.06 2.70 5.42
CA ALA A 106 -5.57 4.08 5.47
C ALA A 106 -5.19 4.59 4.08
N GLY A 107 -4.55 3.74 3.26
CA GLY A 107 -4.24 4.05 1.88
C GLY A 107 -5.48 4.40 1.06
N TRP A 108 -6.54 3.61 1.18
CA TRP A 108 -7.84 3.90 0.55
C TRP A 108 -8.46 5.17 1.09
N GLY A 109 -8.50 5.32 2.42
CA GLY A 109 -9.06 6.50 3.09
C GLY A 109 -8.39 7.80 2.66
N GLY A 110 -7.06 7.81 2.49
CA GLY A 110 -6.31 8.95 2.00
C GLY A 110 -6.51 9.19 0.50
N SER A 111 -6.37 8.15 -0.29
CA SER A 111 -6.46 8.25 -1.74
C SER A 111 -7.80 8.74 -2.24
N LEU A 112 -8.90 8.27 -1.65
CA LEU A 112 -10.27 8.59 -2.03
C LEU A 112 -10.97 9.54 -1.05
N ALA A 113 -10.27 10.05 -0.05
CA ALA A 113 -10.83 10.90 1.01
C ALA A 113 -12.03 10.23 1.71
N GLY A 114 -11.95 8.92 1.97
CA GLY A 114 -13.00 8.11 2.58
C GLY A 114 -14.27 7.94 1.74
N ARG A 115 -14.21 8.18 0.42
CA ARG A 115 -15.34 8.01 -0.50
C ARG A 115 -15.34 6.63 -1.16
N PRO A 116 -16.54 6.11 -1.54
CA PRO A 116 -16.65 4.85 -2.26
C PRO A 116 -15.74 4.78 -3.48
N GLY A 117 -15.15 3.61 -3.70
CA GLY A 117 -14.23 3.34 -4.79
C GLY A 117 -13.14 2.36 -4.40
N ILE A 118 -12.14 2.21 -5.24
CA ILE A 118 -11.07 1.22 -5.10
C ILE A 118 -9.72 1.93 -5.02
N ASN A 119 -8.84 1.49 -4.13
CA ASN A 119 -7.44 1.92 -4.10
C ASN A 119 -6.53 0.72 -4.37
N ILE A 120 -5.62 0.87 -5.34
CA ILE A 120 -4.61 -0.13 -5.69
C ILE A 120 -3.24 0.38 -5.23
N VAL A 121 -2.57 -0.39 -4.41
CA VAL A 121 -1.18 -0.14 -4.02
C VAL A 121 -0.29 -1.14 -4.73
N ALA A 122 0.65 -0.69 -5.56
CA ALA A 122 1.64 -1.52 -6.24
C ALA A 122 3.05 -1.00 -5.96
N GLY A 123 3.64 -1.52 -4.90
CA GLY A 123 5.00 -1.24 -4.44
C GLY A 123 5.88 -2.49 -4.52
N THR A 124 6.56 -2.84 -3.44
CA THR A 124 7.26 -4.12 -3.32
C THR A 124 6.30 -5.28 -3.55
N GLY A 125 5.15 -5.30 -2.87
CA GLY A 125 3.99 -6.16 -3.16
C GLY A 125 2.87 -5.37 -3.80
N SER A 126 1.69 -5.99 -3.97
CA SER A 126 0.47 -5.36 -4.45
C SER A 126 -0.75 -5.80 -3.67
N VAL A 127 -1.63 -4.84 -3.39
CA VAL A 127 -2.91 -5.05 -2.72
C VAL A 127 -3.91 -4.02 -3.21
N ALA A 128 -5.17 -4.41 -3.29
CA ALA A 128 -6.26 -3.49 -3.50
C ALA A 128 -7.28 -3.58 -2.36
N TYR A 129 -7.88 -2.44 -2.04
CA TYR A 129 -8.98 -2.32 -1.09
C TYR A 129 -10.07 -1.45 -1.69
N GLY A 130 -11.32 -1.82 -1.48
CA GLY A 130 -12.46 -1.05 -1.95
C GLY A 130 -13.58 -1.02 -0.92
N GLU A 131 -14.36 0.07 -0.96
CA GLU A 131 -15.59 0.24 -0.19
C GLU A 131 -16.69 0.75 -1.13
N ASP A 132 -17.90 0.21 -0.98
CA ASP A 132 -19.09 0.66 -1.72
C ASP A 132 -19.85 1.78 -0.99
N GLN A 133 -20.97 2.22 -1.58
CA GLN A 133 -21.79 3.30 -1.00
C GLN A 133 -22.51 2.90 0.29
N ALA A 134 -22.70 1.60 0.52
CA ALA A 134 -23.31 1.08 1.75
C ALA A 134 -22.28 0.86 2.88
N GLY A 135 -20.99 1.04 2.60
CA GLY A 135 -19.90 0.82 3.54
C GLY A 135 -19.45 -0.65 3.59
N ASN A 136 -19.92 -1.52 2.66
CA ASN A 136 -19.34 -2.83 2.52
C ASN A 136 -17.95 -2.70 1.90
N ALA A 137 -17.00 -3.49 2.39
CA ALA A 137 -15.63 -3.38 1.97
C ALA A 137 -14.99 -4.75 1.77
N CYS A 138 -14.02 -4.81 0.86
CA CYS A 138 -13.19 -5.99 0.71
C CYS A 138 -11.77 -5.64 0.29
N ARG A 139 -10.85 -6.56 0.58
CA ARG A 139 -9.45 -6.54 0.16
C ARG A 139 -9.20 -7.68 -0.80
N VAL A 140 -8.42 -7.40 -1.85
CA VAL A 140 -7.96 -8.39 -2.84
C VAL A 140 -6.45 -8.23 -3.04
N GLY A 141 -5.74 -9.36 -3.13
CA GLY A 141 -4.28 -9.37 -3.21
C GLY A 141 -3.57 -9.21 -1.86
N GLY A 142 -2.26 -8.96 -1.88
CA GLY A 142 -1.45 -8.81 -0.67
C GLY A 142 -1.21 -10.13 0.07
N TRP A 143 -1.06 -11.25 -0.65
CA TRP A 143 -0.85 -12.56 -0.05
C TRP A 143 0.62 -12.88 0.17
N SER A 144 1.46 -12.60 -0.80
CA SER A 144 2.90 -12.89 -0.73
C SER A 144 3.65 -12.39 -1.95
N LEU A 145 4.73 -11.67 -1.74
CA LEU A 145 5.59 -11.20 -2.82
C LEU A 145 6.28 -12.34 -3.62
N PHE A 146 6.37 -13.55 -3.05
CA PHE A 146 6.98 -14.68 -3.74
C PHE A 146 5.98 -15.49 -4.59
N PHE A 147 4.74 -15.60 -4.15
CA PHE A 147 3.74 -16.50 -4.74
C PHE A 147 2.55 -15.79 -5.36
N ALA A 148 2.35 -14.53 -5.04
CA ALA A 148 1.24 -13.71 -5.46
C ALA A 148 1.71 -12.27 -5.72
N ASP A 149 0.97 -11.27 -5.26
CA ASP A 149 1.24 -9.84 -5.42
C ASP A 149 1.46 -9.48 -6.90
N GLU A 150 0.58 -9.98 -7.74
CA GLU A 150 0.60 -9.80 -9.19
C GLU A 150 0.58 -8.30 -9.54
N GLY A 151 1.31 -7.93 -10.57
CA GLY A 151 1.44 -6.53 -10.98
C GLY A 151 2.34 -5.66 -10.10
N SER A 152 2.95 -6.19 -9.00
CA SER A 152 3.89 -5.45 -8.16
C SER A 152 5.29 -5.31 -8.77
N CYS A 153 6.16 -4.50 -8.14
CA CYS A 153 7.59 -4.45 -8.50
C CYS A 153 8.27 -5.83 -8.39
N SER A 154 7.94 -6.60 -7.34
CA SER A 154 8.49 -7.95 -7.18
C SER A 154 7.96 -8.91 -8.24
N TRP A 155 6.70 -8.79 -8.64
CA TRP A 155 6.14 -9.58 -9.73
C TRP A 155 6.83 -9.25 -11.06
N VAL A 156 6.99 -7.96 -11.41
CA VAL A 156 7.73 -7.52 -12.59
C VAL A 156 9.16 -8.08 -12.58
N ALA A 157 9.83 -8.04 -11.43
CA ALA A 157 11.16 -8.61 -11.27
C ALA A 157 11.20 -10.12 -11.49
N ARG A 158 10.21 -10.87 -10.97
CA ARG A 158 10.11 -12.32 -11.21
C ARG A 158 9.89 -12.64 -12.69
N GLN A 159 9.07 -11.86 -13.39
CA GLN A 159 8.87 -12.02 -14.84
C GLN A 159 10.16 -11.71 -15.60
N LEU A 160 10.88 -10.64 -15.22
CA LEU A 160 12.20 -10.30 -15.78
C LEU A 160 13.20 -11.46 -15.60
N ILE A 161 13.28 -12.01 -14.39
CA ILE A 161 14.17 -13.16 -14.07
C ILE A 161 13.81 -14.35 -14.93
N THR A 162 12.53 -14.66 -15.05
CA THR A 162 12.04 -15.77 -15.89
C THR A 162 12.44 -15.59 -17.34
N GLU A 163 12.29 -14.38 -17.89
CA GLU A 163 12.64 -14.04 -19.26
C GLU A 163 14.16 -14.11 -19.47
N PHE A 164 14.96 -13.55 -18.55
CA PHE A 164 16.42 -13.64 -18.59
C PHE A 164 16.90 -15.09 -18.65
N VAL A 165 16.37 -15.96 -17.78
CA VAL A 165 16.75 -17.39 -17.76
C VAL A 165 16.43 -18.07 -19.09
N LYS A 166 15.28 -17.77 -19.69
CA LYS A 166 14.92 -18.33 -21.00
C LYS A 166 15.87 -17.87 -22.12
N GLN A 167 16.31 -16.61 -22.04
CA GLN A 167 17.28 -16.06 -23.01
C GLN A 167 18.70 -16.60 -22.78
N ALA A 168 19.11 -16.80 -21.52
CA ALA A 168 20.39 -17.40 -21.17
C ALA A 168 20.49 -18.87 -21.65
N ASP A 169 19.40 -19.64 -21.50
CA ASP A 169 19.27 -21.01 -21.97
C ASP A 169 19.12 -21.15 -23.50
N GLY A 170 18.94 -20.07 -24.23
CA GLY A 170 18.68 -20.09 -25.67
C GLY A 170 17.24 -20.49 -26.05
N ARG A 171 16.30 -20.55 -25.10
CA ARG A 171 14.87 -20.79 -25.37
C ARG A 171 14.18 -19.57 -26.01
N HIS A 172 14.66 -18.38 -25.71
CA HIS A 172 14.24 -17.12 -26.33
C HIS A 172 15.46 -16.40 -26.92
N PRO A 173 15.27 -15.55 -27.94
CA PRO A 173 16.37 -14.75 -28.47
C PRO A 173 16.84 -13.75 -27.42
N ARG A 174 18.15 -13.53 -27.35
CA ARG A 174 18.74 -12.51 -26.46
C ARG A 174 18.29 -11.12 -26.89
N SER A 175 17.96 -10.28 -25.92
CA SER A 175 17.46 -8.94 -26.09
C SER A 175 18.02 -7.99 -25.02
N ALA A 176 17.49 -6.75 -24.92
CA ALA A 176 17.90 -5.80 -23.88
C ALA A 176 17.66 -6.33 -22.46
N VAL A 177 16.68 -7.21 -22.24
CA VAL A 177 16.48 -7.90 -20.96
C VAL A 177 17.74 -8.65 -20.54
N TYR A 178 18.33 -9.42 -21.45
CA TYR A 178 19.53 -10.21 -21.17
C TYR A 178 20.73 -9.32 -20.85
N GLU A 179 21.00 -8.32 -21.69
CA GLU A 179 22.15 -7.43 -21.54
C GLU A 179 22.05 -6.55 -20.28
N GLU A 180 20.87 -6.00 -19.99
CA GLU A 180 20.63 -5.15 -18.84
C GLU A 180 20.80 -5.91 -17.53
N LEU A 181 20.27 -7.14 -17.41
CA LEU A 181 20.40 -7.91 -16.20
C LEU A 181 21.84 -8.38 -15.96
N ARG A 182 22.55 -8.83 -17.00
CA ARG A 182 23.96 -9.14 -16.90
C ARG A 182 24.78 -7.97 -16.38
N ARG A 183 24.52 -6.78 -16.93
CA ARG A 183 25.21 -5.54 -16.55
C ARG A 183 24.91 -5.18 -15.09
N GLU A 184 23.65 -5.18 -14.70
CA GLU A 184 23.21 -4.86 -13.32
C GLU A 184 23.86 -5.77 -12.28
N MET A 185 23.95 -7.07 -12.60
CA MET A 185 24.45 -8.10 -11.68
C MET A 185 25.95 -8.35 -11.82
N GLY A 186 26.64 -7.69 -12.76
CA GLY A 186 28.06 -7.90 -13.01
C GLY A 186 28.40 -9.34 -13.44
N LEU A 187 27.49 -10.03 -14.16
CA LEU A 187 27.65 -11.44 -14.48
C LEU A 187 28.73 -11.68 -15.53
N THR A 188 29.77 -12.40 -15.18
CA THR A 188 30.77 -12.96 -16.10
C THR A 188 30.32 -14.28 -16.72
N HIS A 189 29.46 -15.01 -16.00
CA HIS A 189 28.84 -16.25 -16.45
C HIS A 189 27.36 -16.29 -16.01
N ASP A 190 26.46 -16.68 -16.91
CA ASP A 190 25.01 -16.61 -16.66
C ASP A 190 24.54 -17.43 -15.45
N LEU A 191 25.12 -18.64 -15.26
CA LEU A 191 24.79 -19.51 -14.14
C LEU A 191 25.15 -18.95 -12.76
N TYR A 192 26.03 -17.95 -12.67
CA TYR A 192 26.33 -17.27 -11.40
C TYR A 192 25.09 -16.56 -10.83
N PHE A 193 24.14 -16.18 -11.70
CA PHE A 193 22.88 -15.62 -11.28
C PHE A 193 22.04 -16.58 -10.41
N SER A 194 22.15 -17.91 -10.65
CA SER A 194 21.48 -18.90 -9.81
C SER A 194 21.95 -18.84 -8.35
N GLY A 195 23.25 -18.66 -8.13
CA GLY A 195 23.79 -18.42 -6.78
C GLY A 195 23.22 -17.16 -6.14
N TYR A 196 23.19 -16.06 -6.91
CA TYR A 196 22.68 -14.77 -6.45
C TYR A 196 21.20 -14.84 -6.04
N LEU A 197 20.38 -15.55 -6.80
CA LEU A 197 18.96 -15.77 -6.49
C LEU A 197 18.77 -16.47 -5.15
N GLN A 198 19.64 -17.45 -4.83
CA GLN A 198 19.51 -18.26 -3.61
C GLN A 198 20.06 -17.56 -2.36
N THR A 199 21.14 -16.80 -2.49
CA THR A 199 21.84 -16.21 -1.34
C THR A 199 21.34 -14.83 -0.97
N GLU A 200 21.04 -13.98 -1.96
CA GLU A 200 20.76 -12.57 -1.71
C GLU A 200 19.31 -12.19 -1.99
N ILE A 201 18.80 -12.55 -3.17
CA ILE A 201 17.47 -12.11 -3.60
C ILE A 201 16.37 -12.79 -2.77
N ARG A 202 16.51 -14.11 -2.50
CA ARG A 202 15.55 -14.86 -1.70
C ARG A 202 15.39 -14.32 -0.29
N GLN A 203 16.43 -13.73 0.27
CA GLN A 203 16.45 -13.23 1.65
C GLN A 203 16.11 -11.75 1.75
N ASN A 204 16.00 -11.04 0.62
CA ASN A 204 15.82 -9.59 0.61
C ASN A 204 14.77 -9.18 -0.44
N SER A 205 13.55 -8.97 0.02
CA SER A 205 12.42 -8.54 -0.81
C SER A 205 12.65 -7.19 -1.51
N ALA A 206 13.40 -6.30 -0.87
CA ALA A 206 13.72 -5.00 -1.46
C ALA A 206 14.69 -5.13 -2.64
N LEU A 207 15.65 -6.05 -2.56
CA LEU A 207 16.53 -6.37 -3.70
C LEU A 207 15.75 -6.98 -4.85
N LEU A 208 14.83 -7.92 -4.57
CA LEU A 208 13.96 -8.48 -5.61
C LEU A 208 13.18 -7.36 -6.30
N ALA A 209 12.44 -6.56 -5.54
CA ALA A 209 11.63 -5.48 -6.10
C ALA A 209 12.45 -4.47 -6.91
N LYS A 210 13.69 -4.20 -6.51
CA LYS A 210 14.59 -3.27 -7.21
C LYS A 210 14.95 -3.75 -8.62
N LEU A 211 14.96 -5.05 -8.88
CA LEU A 211 15.22 -5.59 -10.22
C LEU A 211 14.17 -5.16 -11.26
N GLN A 212 12.99 -4.72 -10.85
CA GLN A 212 12.04 -4.11 -11.79
C GLN A 212 12.63 -2.91 -12.56
N LEU A 213 13.63 -2.21 -11.99
CA LEU A 213 14.31 -1.12 -12.68
C LEU A 213 15.13 -1.60 -13.90
N VAL A 214 15.58 -2.85 -13.88
CA VAL A 214 16.23 -3.51 -15.04
C VAL A 214 15.18 -3.71 -16.14
N ALA A 215 14.01 -4.24 -15.81
CA ALA A 215 12.89 -4.38 -16.74
C ALA A 215 12.49 -3.01 -17.33
N LEU A 216 12.47 -1.97 -16.50
CA LEU A 216 12.13 -0.62 -16.93
C LEU A 216 13.16 -0.09 -17.96
N ARG A 217 14.45 -0.29 -17.73
CA ARG A 217 15.48 0.13 -18.68
C ARG A 217 15.35 -0.61 -20.02
N ALA A 218 15.13 -1.91 -19.98
CA ALA A 218 14.91 -2.71 -21.20
C ALA A 218 13.64 -2.26 -21.94
N ALA A 219 12.53 -2.06 -21.24
CA ALA A 219 11.27 -1.60 -21.84
C ALA A 219 11.42 -0.22 -22.53
N ARG A 220 12.17 0.70 -21.90
CA ARG A 220 12.48 2.03 -22.47
C ARG A 220 13.38 1.98 -23.69
N GLN A 221 14.17 0.92 -23.87
CA GLN A 221 14.94 0.65 -25.09
C GLN A 221 14.09 0.01 -26.20
N GLY A 222 12.79 -0.21 -25.96
CA GLY A 222 11.89 -0.83 -26.92
C GLY A 222 11.88 -2.36 -26.89
N ASP A 223 12.45 -2.98 -25.87
CA ASP A 223 12.44 -4.44 -25.72
C ASP A 223 11.01 -4.97 -25.60
N PRO A 224 10.54 -5.82 -26.55
CA PRO A 224 9.15 -6.26 -26.56
C PRO A 224 8.80 -7.19 -25.37
N ALA A 225 9.75 -7.97 -24.88
CA ALA A 225 9.51 -8.85 -23.73
C ALA A 225 9.35 -8.02 -22.45
N ALA A 226 10.19 -7.00 -22.27
CA ALA A 226 10.07 -6.09 -21.13
C ALA A 226 8.79 -5.24 -21.20
N GLN A 227 8.39 -4.77 -22.39
CA GLN A 227 7.12 -4.06 -22.58
C GLN A 227 5.90 -4.97 -22.28
N ASP A 228 5.94 -6.24 -22.70
CA ASP A 228 4.91 -7.23 -22.40
C ASP A 228 4.78 -7.51 -20.89
N ILE A 229 5.89 -7.52 -20.16
CA ILE A 229 5.86 -7.65 -18.69
C ILE A 229 5.04 -6.50 -18.07
N TYR A 230 5.25 -5.25 -18.47
CA TYR A 230 4.49 -4.11 -17.95
C TYR A 230 3.02 -4.11 -18.40
N ARG A 231 2.74 -4.58 -19.63
CA ARG A 231 1.38 -4.76 -20.12
C ARG A 231 0.62 -5.76 -19.25
N ARG A 232 1.21 -6.92 -18.99
CA ARG A 232 0.62 -7.94 -18.11
C ARG A 232 0.50 -7.45 -16.67
N ALA A 233 1.47 -6.70 -16.15
CA ALA A 233 1.33 -6.09 -14.82
C ALA A 233 0.09 -5.19 -14.72
N ALA A 234 -0.22 -4.43 -15.76
CA ALA A 234 -1.43 -3.61 -15.81
C ALA A 234 -2.71 -4.45 -15.85
N GLU A 235 -2.69 -5.57 -16.56
CA GLU A 235 -3.82 -6.52 -16.62
C GLU A 235 -4.08 -7.15 -15.23
N GLU A 236 -3.05 -7.62 -14.55
CA GLU A 236 -3.15 -8.19 -13.19
C GLU A 236 -3.74 -7.18 -12.19
N LEU A 237 -3.25 -5.93 -12.21
CA LEU A 237 -3.79 -4.89 -11.34
C LEU A 237 -5.25 -4.56 -11.67
N THR A 238 -5.65 -4.65 -12.95
CA THR A 238 -7.04 -4.46 -13.35
C THR A 238 -7.91 -5.62 -12.88
N GLU A 239 -7.44 -6.86 -12.99
CA GLU A 239 -8.14 -8.04 -12.48
C GLU A 239 -8.39 -7.95 -10.96
N THR A 240 -7.44 -7.37 -10.22
CA THR A 240 -7.58 -7.11 -8.79
C THR A 240 -8.76 -6.15 -8.50
N ALA A 241 -8.88 -5.06 -9.30
CA ALA A 241 -10.02 -4.16 -9.21
C ALA A 241 -11.35 -4.83 -9.60
N ASP A 242 -11.33 -5.65 -10.65
CA ASP A 242 -12.50 -6.42 -11.09
C ASP A 242 -12.98 -7.40 -10.01
N ALA A 243 -12.04 -8.01 -9.27
CA ALA A 243 -12.38 -8.90 -8.16
C ALA A 243 -13.09 -8.16 -7.01
N ILE A 244 -12.67 -6.92 -6.70
CA ILE A 244 -13.37 -6.04 -5.75
C ILE A 244 -14.77 -5.68 -6.27
N ARG A 245 -14.86 -5.23 -7.53
CA ARG A 245 -16.14 -4.83 -8.13
C ARG A 245 -17.16 -5.96 -8.15
N ARG A 246 -16.73 -7.21 -8.26
CA ARG A 246 -17.64 -8.37 -8.20
C ARG A 246 -18.15 -8.67 -6.80
N GLN A 247 -17.47 -8.22 -5.75
CA GLN A 247 -17.80 -8.49 -4.34
C GLN A 247 -18.58 -7.35 -3.70
N LEU A 248 -18.54 -6.15 -4.28
CA LEU A 248 -19.15 -4.93 -3.75
C LEU A 248 -20.25 -4.42 -4.68
N ASP A 249 -21.21 -3.66 -4.14
CA ASP A 249 -22.35 -3.14 -4.87
C ASP A 249 -22.08 -1.69 -5.35
N PHE A 250 -21.39 -1.56 -6.48
CA PHE A 250 -21.22 -0.28 -7.16
C PHE A 250 -22.36 -0.02 -8.14
N PRO A 251 -22.83 1.25 -8.29
CA PRO A 251 -23.93 1.58 -9.18
C PRO A 251 -23.70 1.12 -10.63
N ALA A 252 -24.69 0.43 -11.18
CA ALA A 252 -24.63 -0.05 -12.56
C ALA A 252 -24.58 1.14 -13.54
N GLY A 253 -23.67 1.07 -14.50
CA GLY A 253 -23.52 2.10 -15.54
C GLY A 253 -22.72 3.32 -15.14
N GLU A 254 -22.30 3.42 -13.90
CA GLU A 254 -21.38 4.48 -13.45
C GLU A 254 -19.94 3.95 -13.40
N PRO A 255 -18.94 4.75 -13.86
CA PRO A 255 -17.55 4.37 -13.72
C PRO A 255 -17.14 4.35 -12.25
N VAL A 256 -16.51 3.27 -11.79
CA VAL A 256 -16.01 3.16 -10.42
C VAL A 256 -14.68 3.93 -10.30
N PRO A 257 -14.53 4.84 -9.32
CA PRO A 257 -13.26 5.53 -9.10
C PRO A 257 -12.20 4.56 -8.61
N VAL A 258 -11.03 4.56 -9.28
CA VAL A 258 -9.86 3.77 -8.88
C VAL A 258 -8.68 4.70 -8.66
N SER A 259 -8.18 4.74 -7.45
CA SER A 259 -6.93 5.40 -7.10
C SER A 259 -5.77 4.39 -7.14
N TYR A 260 -4.56 4.88 -7.34
CA TYR A 260 -3.38 4.05 -7.44
C TYR A 260 -2.16 4.71 -6.80
N SER A 261 -1.31 3.90 -6.17
CA SER A 261 -0.10 4.36 -5.51
C SER A 261 0.97 3.27 -5.47
N GLY A 262 2.18 3.65 -5.06
CA GLY A 262 3.30 2.72 -4.90
C GLY A 262 4.40 2.87 -5.95
N GLY A 263 5.50 2.15 -5.70
CA GLY A 263 6.75 2.31 -6.46
C GLY A 263 6.67 1.91 -7.93
N LEU A 264 5.78 1.00 -8.30
CA LEU A 264 5.58 0.56 -9.69
C LEU A 264 5.21 1.74 -10.59
N PHE A 265 4.32 2.62 -10.13
CA PHE A 265 3.81 3.73 -10.93
C PHE A 265 4.87 4.81 -11.21
N ARG A 266 6.01 4.78 -10.51
CA ARG A 266 7.21 5.60 -10.84
C ARG A 266 7.88 5.18 -12.15
N ALA A 267 7.50 4.03 -12.73
CA ALA A 267 7.92 3.66 -14.08
C ALA A 267 7.36 4.61 -15.16
N GLY A 268 6.41 5.50 -14.79
CA GLY A 268 5.83 6.51 -15.68
C GLY A 268 5.02 5.87 -16.81
N GLU A 269 5.11 6.40 -18.02
CA GLU A 269 4.29 5.95 -19.15
C GLU A 269 4.47 4.46 -19.49
N THR A 270 5.59 3.84 -19.09
CA THR A 270 5.81 2.40 -19.31
C THR A 270 4.72 1.53 -18.67
N ILE A 271 4.26 1.90 -17.49
CA ILE A 271 3.13 1.23 -16.82
C ILE A 271 1.82 2.00 -17.03
N MET A 272 1.84 3.33 -17.04
CA MET A 272 0.61 4.12 -17.06
C MET A 272 -0.17 4.00 -18.37
N VAL A 273 0.50 3.85 -19.51
CA VAL A 273 -0.19 3.66 -20.80
C VAL A 273 -1.03 2.38 -20.81
N PRO A 274 -0.45 1.18 -20.58
CA PRO A 274 -1.25 -0.03 -20.53
C PRO A 274 -2.26 -0.04 -19.38
N PHE A 275 -1.92 0.52 -18.22
CA PHE A 275 -2.81 0.55 -17.05
C PHE A 275 -4.06 1.40 -17.31
N ARG A 276 -3.92 2.62 -17.85
CA ARG A 276 -5.06 3.45 -18.26
C ARG A 276 -5.94 2.72 -19.27
N ALA A 277 -5.34 2.14 -20.29
CA ALA A 277 -6.09 1.43 -21.33
C ALA A 277 -6.89 0.22 -20.79
N CYS A 278 -6.34 -0.51 -19.81
CA CYS A 278 -7.03 -1.61 -19.16
C CYS A 278 -8.19 -1.11 -18.27
N MET A 279 -7.94 -0.10 -17.46
CA MET A 279 -8.92 0.48 -16.55
C MET A 279 -10.11 1.11 -17.30
N GLU A 280 -9.85 1.89 -18.34
CA GLU A 280 -10.89 2.50 -19.18
C GLU A 280 -11.76 1.43 -19.85
N ARG A 281 -11.15 0.39 -20.41
CA ARG A 281 -11.86 -0.73 -21.05
C ARG A 281 -12.75 -1.49 -20.06
N ALA A 282 -12.31 -1.60 -18.80
CA ALA A 282 -13.06 -2.23 -17.71
C ALA A 282 -14.12 -1.32 -17.07
N GLY A 283 -14.22 -0.04 -17.50
CA GLY A 283 -15.21 0.90 -17.00
C GLY A 283 -14.86 1.53 -15.65
N TYR A 284 -13.58 1.75 -15.42
CA TYR A 284 -13.06 2.48 -14.25
C TYR A 284 -12.64 3.89 -14.63
N THR A 285 -12.71 4.81 -13.65
CA THR A 285 -12.11 6.14 -13.76
C THR A 285 -10.91 6.23 -12.83
N LEU A 286 -9.71 6.42 -13.42
CA LEU A 286 -8.51 6.64 -12.63
C LEU A 286 -8.50 8.02 -11.99
N VAL A 287 -8.26 8.05 -10.68
CA VAL A 287 -8.13 9.28 -9.90
C VAL A 287 -6.78 9.31 -9.18
N GLN A 288 -6.23 10.51 -9.04
CA GLN A 288 -4.99 10.67 -8.28
C GLN A 288 -5.28 10.55 -6.78
N PRO A 289 -4.37 9.94 -5.99
CA PRO A 289 -4.46 9.96 -4.54
C PRO A 289 -4.57 11.41 -4.04
N ARG A 290 -5.57 11.68 -3.20
CA ARG A 290 -5.83 13.04 -2.70
C ARG A 290 -4.94 13.37 -1.50
N TYR A 291 -4.81 12.43 -0.56
CA TYR A 291 -4.06 12.58 0.68
C TYR A 291 -3.14 11.40 0.94
N SER A 292 -2.21 11.58 1.88
CA SER A 292 -1.36 10.49 2.40
C SER A 292 -2.18 9.47 3.22
N PRO A 293 -1.66 8.24 3.42
CA PRO A 293 -2.36 7.25 4.24
C PRO A 293 -2.65 7.71 5.67
N VAL A 294 -1.74 8.40 6.34
CA VAL A 294 -1.97 8.89 7.71
C VAL A 294 -3.12 9.91 7.78
N LEU A 295 -3.26 10.77 6.77
CA LEU A 295 -4.42 11.65 6.62
C LEU A 295 -5.68 10.85 6.32
N GLY A 296 -5.56 9.75 5.56
CA GLY A 296 -6.65 8.80 5.37
C GLY A 296 -7.13 8.19 6.67
N ALA A 297 -6.24 7.76 7.53
CA ALA A 297 -6.58 7.27 8.87
C ALA A 297 -7.27 8.36 9.71
N LEU A 298 -6.80 9.61 9.64
CA LEU A 298 -7.44 10.75 10.33
C LEU A 298 -8.87 11.00 9.82
N ILE A 299 -9.08 10.98 8.49
CA ILE A 299 -10.41 11.12 7.87
C ILE A 299 -11.36 10.01 8.36
N LEU A 300 -10.86 8.77 8.42
CA LEU A 300 -11.64 7.63 8.89
C LEU A 300 -11.94 7.71 10.38
N ALA A 301 -11.02 8.22 11.20
CA ALA A 301 -11.27 8.50 12.61
C ALA A 301 -12.40 9.54 12.79
N ALA A 302 -12.49 10.54 11.90
CA ALA A 302 -13.54 11.54 11.93
C ALA A 302 -14.88 11.07 11.34
N ARG A 303 -14.93 9.91 10.69
CA ARG A 303 -16.16 9.36 10.07
C ARG A 303 -17.24 9.15 11.13
N GLY A 304 -18.45 9.64 10.86
CA GLY A 304 -19.57 9.61 11.79
C GLY A 304 -19.62 10.80 12.76
N HIS A 305 -18.57 11.61 12.83
CA HIS A 305 -18.52 12.84 13.63
C HIS A 305 -18.59 14.09 12.75
N LEU A 306 -18.00 14.03 11.56
CA LEU A 306 -17.96 15.12 10.57
C LEU A 306 -18.67 14.68 9.28
N SER A 307 -19.28 15.65 8.60
CA SER A 307 -19.73 15.46 7.22
C SER A 307 -18.53 15.30 6.28
N LEU A 308 -18.75 14.81 5.07
CA LEU A 308 -17.68 14.68 4.06
C LEU A 308 -17.01 16.02 3.74
N ALA A 309 -17.77 17.11 3.69
CA ALA A 309 -17.23 18.44 3.41
C ALA A 309 -16.36 18.97 4.57
N GLU A 310 -16.77 18.72 5.82
CA GLU A 310 -15.98 19.07 7.00
C GLU A 310 -14.72 18.23 7.10
N SER A 311 -14.81 16.92 6.81
CA SER A 311 -13.64 16.02 6.76
C SER A 311 -12.63 16.44 5.68
N ASP A 312 -13.09 16.86 4.50
CA ASP A 312 -12.22 17.42 3.46
C ASP A 312 -11.53 18.68 3.94
N ALA A 313 -12.29 19.63 4.52
CA ALA A 313 -11.73 20.88 5.02
C ALA A 313 -10.74 20.67 6.18
N MET A 314 -10.99 19.69 7.04
CA MET A 314 -10.06 19.26 8.09
C MET A 314 -8.77 18.70 7.46
N ALA A 315 -8.90 17.75 6.52
CA ALA A 315 -7.76 17.09 5.88
C ALA A 315 -6.92 18.08 5.04
N ASP A 316 -7.54 18.98 4.28
CA ASP A 316 -6.84 20.00 3.49
C ASP A 316 -5.99 20.91 4.40
N ARG A 317 -6.55 21.35 5.54
CA ARG A 317 -5.80 22.18 6.51
C ARG A 317 -4.72 21.41 7.25
N ALA A 318 -4.96 20.16 7.58
CA ALA A 318 -3.94 19.30 8.18
C ALA A 318 -2.79 19.02 7.20
N ALA A 319 -3.11 18.69 5.94
CA ALA A 319 -2.12 18.45 4.88
C ALA A 319 -1.20 19.66 4.64
N ALA A 320 -1.71 20.87 4.77
CA ALA A 320 -0.92 22.09 4.61
C ALA A 320 0.10 22.33 5.75
N GLN A 321 0.04 21.54 6.84
CA GLN A 321 0.93 21.62 8.01
C GLN A 321 1.95 20.48 8.08
N LEU A 322 1.83 19.46 7.21
CA LEU A 322 2.73 18.31 7.11
C LEU A 322 3.81 18.50 6.04
#